data_022993d237b353af8b64f73b2d4da680
#
_entry.id   022993d237b353af8b64f73b2d4da680
#
_cell.length_a   1.000
_cell.length_b   1.000
_cell.length_c   1.000
_cell.angle_alpha   90.00
_cell.angle_beta   90.00
_cell.angle_gamma   90.00
#
_symmetry.space_group_name_H-M   'P 1'
#
loop_
_entity.id
_entity.type
_entity.pdbx_description
1 polymer ?
#
loop_
_entity_poly.entity_id
_entity_poly.type
_entity_poly.pdbx_seq_one_letter_code
_entity_poly.pdbx_strand_id
1 'polypeptide(L)'
;MKLIYSIIGSVLFAYAPLVAQTTEQNPYLRSDTLGRLANKVYSAVVIPEWMGDSHYFWYKNHEKGGTFYYWVNAETGEKKRATTMDELKAFAPELWKPVPKKKKEHTDERNRVLSPNKQWVAYVRDYNVYISPAGKKQVEEIALSMDGTFGCYYDTHLLWSPDSKKLATVKTRSANCRRIPLLESRPKEQLQPKLQWRDYAKPGDVLSISVPALFDVEQRKPIVLDTRPYEEQFSLQLTGWRKDSRAFTFEFNRRGHQQYVVGEVNANDGSIRSLVDERSETFISY
;
A
#
# COMPACT_ATOMS: atom_id res chain seq x y z
N MET A 1 -90.03 -12.16 37.11
CA MET A 1 -89.40 -13.33 36.51
C MET A 1 -88.59 -12.79 35.30
N LYS A 2 -87.28 -12.44 35.47
CA LYS A 2 -86.38 -12.07 34.39
C LYS A 2 -85.05 -12.76 34.63
N LEU A 3 -84.70 -13.67 33.74
CA LEU A 3 -83.42 -14.36 33.71
C LEU A 3 -82.29 -13.37 33.36
N ILE A 4 -81.24 -13.38 34.15
CA ILE A 4 -79.98 -12.71 33.84
C ILE A 4 -79.02 -13.78 33.34
N TYR A 5 -78.68 -13.71 32.07
CA TYR A 5 -77.60 -14.53 31.48
C TYR A 5 -76.28 -13.84 31.76
N SER A 6 -75.41 -14.51 32.52
CA SER A 6 -74.02 -14.13 32.73
C SER A 6 -73.21 -14.63 31.55
N ILE A 7 -72.63 -13.72 30.79
CA ILE A 7 -71.69 -14.06 29.73
C ILE A 7 -70.32 -14.08 30.37
N ILE A 8 -69.73 -15.27 30.56
CA ILE A 8 -68.32 -15.45 30.92
C ILE A 8 -67.53 -15.35 29.62
N GLY A 9 -66.89 -14.20 29.43
CA GLY A 9 -65.92 -13.97 28.32
C GLY A 9 -64.61 -14.68 28.64
N SER A 10 -64.33 -15.80 27.99
CA SER A 10 -63.04 -16.46 28.04
C SER A 10 -62.05 -15.66 27.20
N VAL A 11 -61.14 -14.98 27.87
CA VAL A 11 -60.02 -14.38 27.21
C VAL A 11 -58.99 -15.46 26.85
N LEU A 12 -59.01 -15.89 25.60
CA LEU A 12 -57.98 -16.75 25.02
C LEU A 12 -56.72 -15.91 24.83
N PHE A 13 -55.75 -16.03 25.73
CA PHE A 13 -54.38 -15.60 25.48
C PHE A 13 -53.79 -16.52 24.38
N ALA A 14 -53.77 -16.05 23.17
CA ALA A 14 -52.97 -16.68 22.12
C ALA A 14 -51.48 -16.52 22.48
N TYR A 15 -50.92 -17.59 23.03
CA TYR A 15 -49.46 -17.72 23.06
C TYR A 15 -48.97 -17.84 21.62
N ALA A 16 -48.54 -16.73 21.04
CA ALA A 16 -47.72 -16.80 19.84
C ALA A 16 -46.40 -17.48 20.23
N PRO A 17 -46.02 -18.61 19.63
CA PRO A 17 -44.71 -19.16 19.88
C PRO A 17 -43.67 -18.10 19.42
N LEU A 18 -42.78 -17.71 20.33
CA LEU A 18 -41.58 -16.95 19.96
C LEU A 18 -40.81 -17.88 19.04
N VAL A 19 -41.04 -17.73 17.74
CA VAL A 19 -40.22 -18.43 16.75
C VAL A 19 -38.82 -17.82 16.92
N ALA A 20 -37.95 -18.58 17.57
CA ALA A 20 -36.54 -18.24 17.61
C ALA A 20 -36.12 -17.99 16.16
N GLN A 21 -35.64 -16.77 15.90
CA GLN A 21 -35.07 -16.45 14.57
C GLN A 21 -34.11 -17.56 14.21
N THR A 22 -34.39 -18.26 13.14
CA THR A 22 -33.50 -19.30 12.64
C THR A 22 -32.13 -18.66 12.42
N THR A 23 -31.06 -19.40 12.67
CA THR A 23 -29.68 -18.96 12.54
C THR A 23 -29.38 -18.31 11.17
N GLU A 24 -30.22 -18.58 10.17
CA GLU A 24 -30.12 -17.94 8.83
C GLU A 24 -30.58 -16.47 8.82
N GLN A 25 -31.33 -15.99 9.80
CA GLN A 25 -31.80 -14.59 9.85
C GLN A 25 -30.95 -13.70 10.76
N ASN A 26 -29.96 -14.25 11.44
CA ASN A 26 -29.06 -13.45 12.27
C ASN A 26 -27.96 -12.79 11.38
N PRO A 27 -27.97 -11.45 11.22
CA PRO A 27 -27.00 -10.76 10.35
C PRO A 27 -25.56 -10.93 10.81
N TYR A 28 -25.32 -11.15 12.09
CA TYR A 28 -23.97 -11.37 12.63
C TYR A 28 -23.44 -12.76 12.27
N LEU A 29 -24.25 -13.80 12.31
CA LEU A 29 -23.88 -15.14 11.87
C LEU A 29 -23.69 -15.20 10.36
N ARG A 30 -24.44 -14.41 9.61
CA ARG A 30 -24.25 -14.26 8.16
C ARG A 30 -22.92 -13.56 7.85
N SER A 31 -22.52 -12.55 8.64
CA SER A 31 -21.23 -11.87 8.53
C SER A 31 -20.08 -12.84 8.76
N ASP A 32 -20.12 -13.66 9.81
CA ASP A 32 -19.12 -14.69 10.07
C ASP A 32 -19.04 -15.75 8.96
N THR A 33 -20.20 -16.08 8.37
CA THR A 33 -20.27 -17.01 7.25
C THR A 33 -19.66 -16.41 5.99
N LEU A 34 -19.84 -15.10 5.73
CA LEU A 34 -19.22 -14.40 4.61
C LEU A 34 -17.70 -14.38 4.73
N GLY A 35 -17.15 -14.18 5.92
CA GLY A 35 -15.70 -14.28 6.16
C GLY A 35 -15.13 -15.66 5.83
N ARG A 36 -15.89 -16.73 6.12
CA ARG A 36 -15.52 -18.11 5.75
C ARG A 36 -15.71 -18.41 4.26
N LEU A 37 -16.63 -17.70 3.60
CA LEU A 37 -16.87 -17.81 2.16
C LEU A 37 -15.84 -17.05 1.32
N ALA A 38 -15.09 -16.12 1.91
CA ALA A 38 -14.01 -15.40 1.20
C ALA A 38 -13.00 -16.39 0.56
N ASN A 39 -12.75 -17.54 1.20
CA ASN A 39 -11.93 -18.61 0.65
C ASN A 39 -12.59 -19.37 -0.52
N LYS A 40 -13.86 -19.09 -0.84
CA LYS A 40 -14.58 -19.65 -1.99
C LYS A 40 -14.72 -18.65 -3.15
N VAL A 41 -14.16 -17.47 -3.02
CA VAL A 41 -14.03 -16.54 -4.15
C VAL A 41 -12.85 -17.00 -4.99
N TYR A 42 -13.15 -17.52 -6.16
CA TYR A 42 -12.15 -18.03 -7.07
C TYR A 42 -11.69 -16.91 -8.02
N SER A 43 -10.41 -16.94 -8.41
CA SER A 43 -9.82 -16.00 -9.39
C SER A 43 -9.93 -14.51 -9.02
N ALA A 44 -10.03 -14.19 -7.73
CA ALA A 44 -10.27 -12.82 -7.25
C ALA A 44 -9.06 -11.89 -7.43
N VAL A 45 -7.85 -12.45 -7.34
CA VAL A 45 -6.60 -11.65 -7.43
C VAL A 45 -5.57 -12.42 -8.25
N VAL A 46 -4.97 -11.73 -9.21
CA VAL A 46 -3.82 -12.22 -9.97
C VAL A 46 -2.59 -11.44 -9.54
N ILE A 47 -1.62 -12.13 -8.95
CA ILE A 47 -0.31 -11.54 -8.60
C ILE A 47 0.71 -12.13 -9.60
N PRO A 48 1.16 -11.35 -10.59
CA PRO A 48 2.10 -11.82 -11.58
C PRO A 48 3.52 -11.86 -11.02
N GLU A 49 4.21 -12.97 -11.27
CA GLU A 49 5.63 -13.14 -10.99
C GLU A 49 6.39 -13.10 -12.32
N TRP A 50 7.06 -11.99 -12.58
CA TRP A 50 7.79 -11.81 -13.84
C TRP A 50 9.05 -12.65 -13.89
N MET A 51 9.31 -13.23 -15.06
CA MET A 51 10.46 -14.13 -15.30
C MET A 51 11.67 -13.31 -15.77
N GLY A 52 12.35 -12.66 -14.82
CA GLY A 52 13.47 -11.78 -15.11
C GLY A 52 13.06 -10.54 -15.90
N ASP A 53 13.88 -10.14 -16.88
CA ASP A 53 13.61 -9.01 -17.78
C ASP A 53 12.88 -9.44 -19.07
N SER A 54 12.23 -10.60 -19.05
CA SER A 54 11.50 -11.13 -20.20
C SER A 54 10.05 -10.62 -20.27
N HIS A 55 9.38 -10.91 -21.38
CA HIS A 55 7.95 -10.62 -21.58
C HIS A 55 7.03 -11.71 -21.01
N TYR A 56 7.58 -12.61 -20.19
CA TYR A 56 6.85 -13.73 -19.62
C TYR A 56 6.65 -13.53 -18.12
N PHE A 57 5.47 -13.90 -17.65
CA PHE A 57 5.18 -13.99 -16.23
C PHE A 57 4.38 -15.24 -15.92
N TRP A 58 4.38 -15.64 -14.68
CA TRP A 58 3.50 -16.68 -14.19
C TRP A 58 2.73 -16.18 -12.96
N TYR A 59 1.62 -16.83 -12.67
CA TYR A 59 0.87 -16.60 -11.45
C TYR A 59 0.16 -17.88 -11.02
N LYS A 60 -0.16 -17.97 -9.73
CA LYS A 60 -1.03 -19.00 -9.19
C LYS A 60 -2.44 -18.46 -9.04
N ASN A 61 -3.43 -19.31 -9.31
CA ASN A 61 -4.83 -18.97 -9.17
C ASN A 61 -5.57 -20.05 -8.40
N HIS A 62 -6.52 -19.65 -7.56
CA HIS A 62 -7.37 -20.56 -6.83
C HIS A 62 -8.70 -20.70 -7.56
N GLU A 63 -9.01 -21.91 -8.00
CA GLU A 63 -10.21 -22.24 -8.77
C GLU A 63 -11.02 -23.33 -8.07
N LYS A 64 -12.24 -23.59 -8.54
CA LYS A 64 -13.13 -24.60 -7.94
C LYS A 64 -12.49 -26.00 -7.85
N GLY A 65 -11.54 -26.31 -8.73
CA GLY A 65 -10.84 -27.60 -8.76
C GLY A 65 -9.52 -27.64 -7.99
N GLY A 66 -9.10 -26.54 -7.34
CA GLY A 66 -7.83 -26.43 -6.61
C GLY A 66 -7.00 -25.24 -7.03
N THR A 67 -5.72 -25.29 -6.71
CA THR A 67 -4.74 -24.25 -7.09
C THR A 67 -4.09 -24.65 -8.42
N PHE A 68 -4.11 -23.72 -9.38
CA PHE A 68 -3.50 -23.88 -10.69
C PHE A 68 -2.48 -22.79 -10.94
N TYR A 69 -1.52 -23.10 -11.81
CA TYR A 69 -0.45 -22.20 -12.19
C TYR A 69 -0.62 -21.84 -13.67
N TYR A 70 -0.34 -20.59 -13.97
CA TYR A 70 -0.49 -20.05 -15.32
C TYR A 70 0.81 -19.41 -15.76
N TRP A 71 1.28 -19.81 -16.93
CA TRP A 71 2.36 -19.17 -17.65
C TRP A 71 1.76 -18.29 -18.75
N VAL A 72 2.24 -17.07 -18.89
CA VAL A 72 1.69 -16.07 -19.82
C VAL A 72 2.81 -15.37 -20.57
N ASN A 73 2.64 -15.26 -21.88
CA ASN A 73 3.40 -14.35 -22.72
C ASN A 73 2.64 -13.03 -22.81
N ALA A 74 3.20 -11.93 -22.28
CA ALA A 74 2.55 -10.63 -22.24
C ALA A 74 2.45 -9.94 -23.61
N GLU A 75 3.29 -10.31 -24.58
CA GLU A 75 3.26 -9.75 -25.93
C GLU A 75 2.17 -10.39 -26.80
N THR A 76 2.09 -11.73 -26.75
CA THR A 76 1.18 -12.48 -27.61
C THR A 76 -0.17 -12.79 -26.97
N GLY A 77 -0.25 -12.69 -25.63
CA GLY A 77 -1.40 -13.11 -24.86
C GLY A 77 -1.51 -14.64 -24.71
N GLU A 78 -0.53 -15.40 -25.18
CA GLU A 78 -0.53 -16.87 -25.02
C GLU A 78 -0.52 -17.24 -23.55
N LYS A 79 -1.41 -18.16 -23.16
CA LYS A 79 -1.57 -18.60 -21.79
C LYS A 79 -1.58 -20.13 -21.70
N LYS A 80 -0.72 -20.69 -20.84
CA LYS A 80 -0.65 -22.13 -20.54
C LYS A 80 -1.00 -22.38 -19.09
N ARG A 81 -1.76 -23.43 -18.80
CA ARG A 81 -2.20 -23.82 -17.46
C ARG A 81 -1.43 -25.08 -17.03
N ALA A 82 -0.99 -25.10 -15.79
CA ALA A 82 -0.34 -26.21 -15.12
C ALA A 82 -1.03 -26.55 -13.80
N THR A 83 -0.97 -27.80 -13.39
CA THR A 83 -1.51 -28.29 -12.10
C THR A 83 -0.44 -28.29 -11.01
N THR A 84 0.82 -28.35 -11.41
CA THR A 84 1.97 -28.36 -10.52
C THR A 84 3.00 -27.31 -10.94
N MET A 85 3.88 -26.95 -10.01
CA MET A 85 4.99 -26.02 -10.28
C MET A 85 6.00 -26.65 -11.26
N ASP A 86 6.18 -27.97 -11.23
CA ASP A 86 7.12 -28.65 -12.12
C ASP A 86 6.60 -28.69 -13.57
N GLU A 87 5.31 -28.89 -13.73
CA GLU A 87 4.65 -28.77 -15.05
C GLU A 87 4.76 -27.32 -15.58
N LEU A 88 4.56 -26.31 -14.72
CA LEU A 88 4.75 -24.91 -15.09
C LEU A 88 6.19 -24.63 -15.57
N LYS A 89 7.18 -25.15 -14.86
CA LYS A 89 8.60 -24.97 -15.22
C LYS A 89 8.97 -25.63 -16.55
N ALA A 90 8.27 -26.69 -16.93
CA ALA A 90 8.50 -27.37 -18.19
C ALA A 90 8.05 -26.55 -19.43
N PHE A 91 7.22 -25.50 -19.25
CA PHE A 91 6.77 -24.65 -20.38
C PHE A 91 7.87 -23.76 -20.96
N ALA A 92 8.85 -23.36 -20.14
CA ALA A 92 9.97 -22.52 -20.57
C ALA A 92 11.17 -22.71 -19.61
N PRO A 93 11.84 -23.88 -19.63
CA PRO A 93 12.89 -24.22 -18.65
C PRO A 93 14.05 -23.21 -18.62
N GLU A 94 14.34 -22.59 -19.76
CA GLU A 94 15.42 -21.61 -19.92
C GLU A 94 15.16 -20.30 -19.16
N LEU A 95 13.90 -19.97 -18.87
CA LEU A 95 13.51 -18.75 -18.17
C LEU A 95 13.55 -18.91 -16.65
N TRP A 96 13.63 -20.14 -16.14
CA TRP A 96 13.67 -20.43 -14.69
C TRP A 96 15.08 -20.32 -14.10
N LYS A 97 15.92 -19.49 -14.68
CA LYS A 97 17.19 -19.15 -14.05
C LYS A 97 16.90 -18.50 -12.69
N PRO A 98 17.65 -18.87 -11.63
CA PRO A 98 17.48 -18.21 -10.35
C PRO A 98 17.68 -16.71 -10.58
N VAL A 99 16.62 -15.93 -10.41
CA VAL A 99 16.74 -14.48 -10.32
C VAL A 99 17.72 -14.24 -9.18
N PRO A 100 18.88 -13.62 -9.41
CA PRO A 100 19.78 -13.30 -8.31
C PRO A 100 18.94 -12.48 -7.33
N LYS A 101 18.73 -13.02 -6.12
CA LYS A 101 18.09 -12.25 -5.06
C LYS A 101 18.83 -10.92 -5.04
N LYS A 102 18.16 -9.81 -5.39
CA LYS A 102 18.73 -8.48 -5.23
C LYS A 102 19.31 -8.49 -3.84
N LYS A 103 20.65 -8.49 -3.70
CA LYS A 103 21.30 -8.32 -2.41
C LYS A 103 20.62 -7.09 -1.86
N LYS A 104 19.98 -7.20 -0.69
CA LYS A 104 19.49 -6.03 0.04
C LYS A 104 20.66 -5.06 0.01
N GLU A 105 20.51 -3.96 -0.71
CA GLU A 105 21.52 -2.92 -0.73
C GLU A 105 21.84 -2.64 0.72
N HIS A 106 23.12 -2.71 1.06
CA HIS A 106 23.59 -2.48 2.40
C HIS A 106 23.15 -1.06 2.80
N THR A 107 22.04 -0.97 3.52
CA THR A 107 21.75 0.20 4.31
C THR A 107 22.74 0.16 5.47
N ASP A 108 23.69 1.10 5.49
CA ASP A 108 24.53 1.36 6.65
C ASP A 108 23.61 1.63 7.87
N GLU A 109 24.11 1.44 9.09
CA GLU A 109 23.41 1.54 10.39
C GLU A 109 22.61 2.85 10.60
N ARG A 110 22.64 3.80 9.64
CA ARG A 110 21.98 5.11 9.69
C ARG A 110 21.02 5.40 8.53
N ASN A 111 20.41 4.39 7.93
CA ASN A 111 19.55 4.56 6.74
C ASN A 111 20.25 5.23 5.56
N ARG A 112 21.52 4.92 5.36
CA ARG A 112 22.35 5.41 4.25
C ARG A 112 22.19 4.51 3.04
N VAL A 113 21.89 5.09 1.87
CA VAL A 113 21.64 4.35 0.62
C VAL A 113 22.77 4.62 -0.36
N LEU A 114 23.48 3.57 -0.77
CA LEU A 114 24.55 3.63 -1.74
C LEU A 114 23.99 3.82 -3.16
N SER A 115 24.60 4.72 -3.95
CA SER A 115 24.23 4.90 -5.35
C SER A 115 24.59 3.65 -6.20
N PRO A 116 23.86 3.37 -7.31
CA PRO A 116 24.14 2.23 -8.19
C PRO A 116 25.58 2.19 -8.70
N ASN A 117 26.19 3.34 -9.03
CA ASN A 117 27.59 3.45 -9.43
C ASN A 117 28.61 3.38 -8.28
N LYS A 118 28.11 3.24 -7.02
CA LYS A 118 28.90 3.15 -5.78
C LYS A 118 29.81 4.36 -5.48
N GLN A 119 29.55 5.50 -6.09
CA GLN A 119 30.34 6.71 -5.86
C GLN A 119 29.79 7.58 -4.73
N TRP A 120 28.47 7.50 -4.47
CA TRP A 120 27.77 8.34 -3.52
C TRP A 120 26.97 7.52 -2.50
N VAL A 121 26.80 8.09 -1.32
CA VAL A 121 25.88 7.61 -0.29
C VAL A 121 24.91 8.72 0.03
N ALA A 122 23.61 8.46 -0.09
CA ALA A 122 22.54 9.37 0.30
C ALA A 122 21.97 9.00 1.67
N TYR A 123 21.57 9.99 2.45
CA TYR A 123 20.95 9.80 3.75
C TYR A 123 20.16 11.05 4.16
N VAL A 124 19.30 10.88 5.15
CA VAL A 124 18.57 11.99 5.78
C VAL A 124 19.17 12.28 7.15
N ARG A 125 19.49 13.54 7.40
CA ARG A 125 19.93 14.05 8.69
C ARG A 125 19.27 15.40 8.97
N ASP A 126 18.85 15.62 10.20
CA ASP A 126 18.19 16.86 10.61
C ASP A 126 17.07 17.27 9.65
N TYR A 127 16.24 16.27 9.26
CA TYR A 127 15.08 16.43 8.35
C TYR A 127 15.43 16.72 6.89
N ASN A 128 16.71 16.80 6.52
CA ASN A 128 17.18 17.17 5.19
C ASN A 128 17.96 16.04 4.52
N VAL A 129 17.98 16.08 3.18
CA VAL A 129 18.68 15.09 2.33
C VAL A 129 20.11 15.53 2.11
N TYR A 130 21.03 14.62 2.35
CA TYR A 130 22.46 14.79 2.15
C TYR A 130 23.01 13.67 1.27
N ILE A 131 24.11 14.00 0.58
CA ILE A 131 24.96 13.01 -0.08
C ILE A 131 26.41 13.17 0.39
N SER A 132 27.16 12.08 0.37
CA SER A 132 28.61 12.08 0.61
C SER A 132 29.30 11.08 -0.32
N PRO A 133 30.57 11.30 -0.70
CA PRO A 133 31.33 10.30 -1.44
C PRO A 133 31.43 8.97 -0.67
N ALA A 134 31.26 7.85 -1.37
CA ALA A 134 31.35 6.54 -0.78
C ALA A 134 32.78 6.15 -0.40
N GLY A 135 32.94 5.37 0.67
CA GLY A 135 34.25 4.75 1.03
C GLY A 135 35.27 5.65 1.74
N LYS A 136 34.96 6.91 2.02
CA LYS A 136 35.84 7.83 2.73
C LYS A 136 35.36 8.09 4.16
N LYS A 137 36.24 8.01 5.16
CA LYS A 137 35.88 8.16 6.60
C LYS A 137 35.70 9.62 7.06
N GLN A 138 36.29 10.59 6.41
CA GLN A 138 36.11 12.04 6.64
C GLN A 138 35.85 12.70 5.31
N VAL A 139 34.63 13.11 5.05
CA VAL A 139 34.23 13.66 3.75
C VAL A 139 33.27 14.81 3.95
N GLU A 140 33.44 15.78 3.09
CA GLU A 140 32.52 16.88 2.89
C GLU A 140 31.12 16.33 2.55
N GLU A 141 30.16 16.57 3.44
CA GLU A 141 28.77 16.26 3.20
C GLU A 141 28.13 17.37 2.38
N ILE A 142 27.36 16.99 1.38
CA ILE A 142 26.69 17.91 0.48
C ILE A 142 25.20 17.87 0.80
N ALA A 143 24.63 18.99 1.20
CA ALA A 143 23.20 19.11 1.38
C ALA A 143 22.49 19.26 0.03
N LEU A 144 21.51 18.42 -0.24
CA LEU A 144 20.62 18.54 -1.40
C LEU A 144 19.34 19.31 -1.03
N SER A 145 19.01 19.40 0.25
CA SER A 145 17.92 20.22 0.76
C SER A 145 18.32 20.96 2.05
N MET A 146 17.67 22.09 2.33
CA MET A 146 17.88 22.92 3.53
C MET A 146 16.56 23.41 4.16
N ASP A 147 15.44 22.87 3.67
CA ASP A 147 14.09 23.32 4.02
C ASP A 147 13.28 22.25 4.80
N GLY A 148 14.00 21.21 5.27
CA GLY A 148 13.45 20.20 6.17
C GLY A 148 13.39 20.71 7.62
N THR A 149 12.28 20.40 8.32
CA THR A 149 12.03 20.74 9.72
C THR A 149 11.32 19.60 10.43
N PHE A 150 11.19 19.66 11.77
CA PHE A 150 10.45 18.66 12.55
C PHE A 150 9.03 18.40 12.04
N GLY A 151 8.32 19.42 11.56
CA GLY A 151 6.96 19.29 11.03
C GLY A 151 6.86 19.11 9.52
N CYS A 152 8.00 19.23 8.81
CA CYS A 152 8.07 19.08 7.36
C CYS A 152 9.43 18.52 6.97
N TYR A 153 9.51 17.21 6.77
CA TYR A 153 10.77 16.47 6.67
C TYR A 153 10.82 15.58 5.44
N TYR A 154 12.03 15.22 5.06
CA TYR A 154 12.27 14.23 4.01
C TYR A 154 12.33 12.82 4.59
N ASP A 155 11.70 11.86 3.89
CA ASP A 155 11.68 10.46 4.27
C ASP A 155 13.06 9.81 4.05
N THR A 156 13.38 8.82 4.88
CA THR A 156 14.60 8.02 4.78
C THR A 156 14.57 6.99 3.65
N HIS A 157 13.41 6.78 3.04
CA HIS A 157 13.27 5.95 1.84
C HIS A 157 13.75 6.75 0.62
N LEU A 158 15.03 6.62 0.33
CA LEU A 158 15.74 7.31 -0.74
C LEU A 158 15.87 6.37 -1.95
N LEU A 159 15.47 6.83 -3.13
CA LEU A 159 15.52 6.06 -4.37
C LEU A 159 16.49 6.71 -5.36
N TRP A 160 17.65 6.10 -5.59
CA TRP A 160 18.57 6.49 -6.62
C TRP A 160 18.03 6.17 -8.02
N SER A 161 18.23 7.07 -8.98
CA SER A 161 18.08 6.72 -10.39
C SER A 161 19.13 5.67 -10.80
N PRO A 162 18.81 4.77 -11.75
CA PRO A 162 19.74 3.75 -12.23
C PRO A 162 21.10 4.30 -12.69
N ASP A 163 21.13 5.50 -13.28
CA ASP A 163 22.36 6.19 -13.70
C ASP A 163 23.09 6.95 -12.57
N SER A 164 22.52 6.94 -11.34
CA SER A 164 23.07 7.61 -10.15
C SER A 164 23.15 9.15 -10.24
N LYS A 165 22.44 9.78 -11.18
CA LYS A 165 22.46 11.24 -11.36
C LYS A 165 21.35 11.95 -10.62
N LYS A 166 20.29 11.23 -10.27
CA LYS A 166 19.12 11.76 -9.59
C LYS A 166 18.79 10.96 -8.34
N LEU A 167 18.16 11.63 -7.39
CA LEU A 167 17.68 11.02 -6.15
C LEU A 167 16.25 11.46 -5.91
N ALA A 168 15.35 10.49 -5.70
CA ALA A 168 13.96 10.72 -5.37
C ALA A 168 13.66 10.28 -3.93
N THR A 169 12.78 11.00 -3.28
CA THR A 169 12.21 10.65 -1.98
C THR A 169 10.84 11.29 -1.83
N VAL A 170 10.30 11.24 -0.63
CA VAL A 170 9.06 11.90 -0.24
C VAL A 170 9.36 12.99 0.77
N LYS A 171 8.74 14.17 0.60
CA LYS A 171 8.71 15.22 1.62
C LYS A 171 7.37 15.18 2.32
N THR A 172 7.37 15.00 3.64
CA THR A 172 6.15 14.85 4.45
C THR A 172 5.96 16.07 5.34
N ARG A 173 4.80 16.71 5.19
CA ARG A 173 4.28 17.69 6.16
C ARG A 173 3.40 16.93 7.16
N SER A 174 3.87 16.78 8.39
CA SER A 174 3.16 16.00 9.40
C SER A 174 1.97 16.78 9.96
N ALA A 175 0.88 16.05 10.21
CA ALA A 175 -0.24 16.54 10.99
C ALA A 175 -0.07 16.14 12.46
N ASN A 176 -0.63 16.94 13.34
CA ASN A 176 -0.75 16.57 14.75
C ASN A 176 -1.93 15.60 14.90
N CYS A 177 -1.63 14.32 14.90
CA CYS A 177 -2.65 13.27 15.00
C CYS A 177 -3.28 13.28 16.40
N ARG A 178 -4.60 13.30 16.47
CA ARG A 178 -5.32 13.19 17.73
C ARG A 178 -5.25 11.76 18.25
N ARG A 179 -5.26 11.62 19.57
CA ARG A 179 -5.23 10.33 20.24
C ARG A 179 -6.59 10.00 20.83
N ILE A 180 -7.00 8.75 20.70
CA ILE A 180 -8.19 8.24 21.38
C ILE A 180 -7.80 7.23 22.45
N PRO A 181 -8.53 7.22 23.59
CA PRO A 181 -8.36 6.21 24.60
C PRO A 181 -9.06 4.91 24.17
N LEU A 182 -8.38 3.80 24.33
CA LEU A 182 -8.92 2.45 24.15
C LEU A 182 -8.82 1.73 25.49
N LEU A 183 -9.93 1.13 25.93
CA LEU A 183 -9.97 0.34 27.14
C LEU A 183 -9.85 -1.15 26.77
N GLU A 184 -8.76 -1.77 27.17
CA GLU A 184 -8.60 -3.22 27.15
C GLU A 184 -9.22 -3.78 28.44
N SER A 185 -10.44 -4.33 28.34
CA SER A 185 -11.22 -4.76 29.51
C SER A 185 -10.66 -6.02 30.19
N ARG A 186 -9.91 -6.85 29.45
CA ARG A 186 -9.31 -8.11 29.96
C ARG A 186 -7.88 -8.29 29.46
N PRO A 187 -6.93 -7.49 29.94
CA PRO A 187 -5.52 -7.70 29.60
C PRO A 187 -5.05 -9.05 30.17
N LYS A 188 -4.10 -9.68 29.47
CA LYS A 188 -3.59 -11.00 29.89
C LYS A 188 -2.67 -10.93 31.10
N GLU A 189 -2.02 -9.80 31.29
CA GLU A 189 -1.00 -9.57 32.31
C GLU A 189 -1.52 -9.03 33.65
N GLN A 190 -2.80 -8.63 33.72
CA GLN A 190 -3.39 -8.07 34.94
C GLN A 190 -4.91 -8.26 35.00
N LEU A 191 -5.47 -8.20 36.21
CA LEU A 191 -6.93 -8.34 36.43
C LEU A 191 -7.69 -7.04 36.11
N GLN A 192 -7.06 -5.89 36.32
CA GLN A 192 -7.68 -4.59 36.09
C GLN A 192 -7.66 -4.20 34.62
N PRO A 193 -8.69 -3.52 34.12
CA PRO A 193 -8.69 -2.95 32.78
C PRO A 193 -7.48 -2.05 32.54
N LYS A 194 -6.96 -2.06 31.33
CA LYS A 194 -5.80 -1.26 30.91
C LYS A 194 -6.19 -0.20 29.91
N LEU A 195 -5.82 1.04 30.18
CA LEU A 195 -6.03 2.15 29.27
C LEU A 195 -4.85 2.24 28.29
N GLN A 196 -5.15 2.21 26.99
CA GLN A 196 -4.20 2.39 25.92
C GLN A 196 -4.57 3.65 25.12
N TRP A 197 -3.58 4.34 24.58
CA TRP A 197 -3.78 5.48 23.71
C TRP A 197 -3.35 5.12 22.28
N ARG A 198 -4.22 5.39 21.32
CA ARG A 198 -3.94 5.15 19.91
C ARG A 198 -4.08 6.45 19.13
N ASP A 199 -3.12 6.72 18.24
CA ASP A 199 -3.25 7.78 17.27
C ASP A 199 -4.36 7.41 16.28
N TYR A 200 -5.34 8.29 16.14
CA TYR A 200 -6.52 8.05 15.32
C TYR A 200 -7.08 9.35 14.76
N ALA A 201 -6.93 9.54 13.46
CA ALA A 201 -7.51 10.66 12.76
C ALA A 201 -8.99 10.37 12.46
N LYS A 202 -9.88 11.26 12.88
CA LYS A 202 -11.31 11.20 12.56
C LYS A 202 -11.60 11.94 11.26
N PRO A 203 -12.76 11.68 10.63
CA PRO A 203 -13.23 12.52 9.53
C PRO A 203 -13.21 14.02 9.92
N GLY A 204 -12.62 14.84 9.07
CA GLY A 204 -12.40 16.26 9.33
C GLY A 204 -11.07 16.63 10.00
N ASP A 205 -10.33 15.66 10.55
CA ASP A 205 -8.98 15.93 11.06
C ASP A 205 -7.99 16.17 9.91
N VAL A 206 -6.97 16.98 10.21
CA VAL A 206 -5.85 17.20 9.29
C VAL A 206 -5.02 15.93 9.25
N LEU A 207 -4.68 15.49 8.03
CA LEU A 207 -3.79 14.36 7.79
C LEU A 207 -2.39 14.84 7.41
N SER A 208 -1.38 14.00 7.65
CA SER A 208 -0.06 14.23 7.10
C SER A 208 -0.12 14.17 5.58
N ILE A 209 0.63 15.05 4.93
CA ILE A 209 0.71 15.15 3.46
C ILE A 209 2.12 14.81 3.04
N SER A 210 2.23 13.84 2.14
CA SER A 210 3.49 13.38 1.57
C SER A 210 3.51 13.70 0.08
N VAL A 211 4.55 14.37 -0.39
CA VAL A 211 4.69 14.73 -1.81
C VAL A 211 6.03 14.23 -2.34
N PRO A 212 6.11 13.85 -3.63
CA PRO A 212 7.38 13.45 -4.23
C PRO A 212 8.36 14.61 -4.22
N ALA A 213 9.61 14.30 -4.01
CA ALA A 213 10.73 15.22 -4.07
C ALA A 213 11.84 14.63 -4.96
N LEU A 214 12.47 15.48 -5.76
CA LEU A 214 13.50 15.10 -6.73
C LEU A 214 14.71 16.00 -6.60
N PHE A 215 15.89 15.41 -6.64
CA PHE A 215 17.17 16.11 -6.55
C PHE A 215 18.06 15.77 -7.73
N ASP A 216 18.72 16.79 -8.25
CA ASP A 216 19.83 16.66 -9.18
C ASP A 216 21.13 16.54 -8.38
N VAL A 217 21.80 15.40 -8.49
CA VAL A 217 23.00 15.09 -7.73
C VAL A 217 24.22 15.82 -8.31
N GLU A 218 24.29 15.99 -9.64
CA GLU A 218 25.40 16.70 -10.31
C GLU A 218 25.31 18.20 -10.02
N GLN A 219 24.09 18.77 -10.10
CA GLN A 219 23.85 20.18 -9.82
C GLN A 219 23.70 20.50 -8.34
N ARG A 220 23.62 19.49 -7.48
CA ARG A 220 23.47 19.58 -6.02
C ARG A 220 22.28 20.44 -5.59
N LYS A 221 21.14 20.28 -6.25
CA LYS A 221 19.94 21.09 -5.99
C LYS A 221 18.66 20.31 -6.17
N PRO A 222 17.55 20.75 -5.54
CA PRO A 222 16.23 20.18 -5.81
C PRO A 222 15.74 20.56 -7.22
N ILE A 223 14.96 19.68 -7.82
CA ILE A 223 14.15 19.93 -9.00
C ILE A 223 12.73 20.22 -8.52
N VAL A 224 12.17 21.36 -8.93
CA VAL A 224 10.86 21.80 -8.49
C VAL A 224 9.76 20.98 -9.14
N LEU A 225 8.82 20.46 -8.35
CA LEU A 225 7.66 19.70 -8.79
C LEU A 225 6.38 20.48 -8.48
N ASP A 226 5.37 20.43 -9.35
CA ASP A 226 4.04 20.91 -9.01
C ASP A 226 3.24 19.76 -8.36
N THR A 227 3.26 19.73 -7.04
CA THR A 227 2.61 18.68 -6.22
C THR A 227 1.24 19.06 -5.71
N ARG A 228 0.73 20.27 -5.99
CA ARG A 228 -0.57 20.78 -5.52
C ARG A 228 -1.74 19.85 -5.83
N PRO A 229 -1.82 19.19 -7.03
CA PRO A 229 -2.91 18.27 -7.33
C PRO A 229 -2.99 17.03 -6.40
N TYR A 230 -1.93 16.74 -5.64
CA TYR A 230 -1.78 15.54 -4.81
C TYR A 230 -1.85 15.83 -3.30
N GLU A 231 -2.29 17.01 -2.89
CA GLU A 231 -2.37 17.37 -1.47
C GLU A 231 -3.57 16.78 -0.74
N GLU A 232 -4.71 16.57 -1.43
CA GLU A 232 -5.89 15.93 -0.84
C GLU A 232 -5.74 14.40 -0.81
N GLN A 233 -4.78 13.90 -0.06
CA GLN A 233 -4.42 12.50 -0.09
C GLN A 233 -4.91 11.70 1.11
N PHE A 234 -5.20 10.43 0.87
CA PHE A 234 -5.19 9.38 1.87
C PHE A 234 -3.78 8.79 1.99
N SER A 235 -3.13 8.54 0.86
CA SER A 235 -1.73 8.07 0.81
C SER A 235 -1.04 8.49 -0.48
N LEU A 236 0.29 8.60 -0.40
CA LEU A 236 1.17 8.72 -1.55
C LEU A 236 2.45 7.94 -1.27
N GLN A 237 2.90 7.15 -2.23
CA GLN A 237 4.14 6.39 -2.13
C GLN A 237 4.86 6.31 -3.47
N LEU A 238 6.20 6.32 -3.42
CA LEU A 238 7.01 6.12 -4.62
C LEU A 238 7.06 4.63 -4.97
N THR A 239 6.90 4.30 -6.24
CA THR A 239 6.94 2.92 -6.72
C THR A 239 8.29 2.54 -7.34
N GLY A 240 9.00 3.47 -7.95
CA GLY A 240 10.35 3.24 -8.45
C GLY A 240 10.73 4.03 -9.68
N TRP A 241 11.97 3.86 -10.12
CA TRP A 241 12.54 4.48 -11.30
C TRP A 241 12.29 3.65 -12.56
N ARG A 242 12.17 4.35 -13.70
CA ARG A 242 12.29 3.72 -15.01
C ARG A 242 13.74 3.24 -15.21
N LYS A 243 13.95 2.12 -15.93
CA LYS A 243 15.28 1.54 -16.17
C LYS A 243 16.24 2.49 -16.85
N ASP A 244 15.73 3.37 -17.70
CA ASP A 244 16.47 4.39 -18.45
C ASP A 244 16.71 5.70 -17.68
N SER A 245 16.36 5.74 -16.40
CA SER A 245 16.51 6.91 -15.51
C SER A 245 15.72 8.16 -15.91
N ARG A 246 14.90 8.11 -16.96
CA ARG A 246 14.17 9.29 -17.46
C ARG A 246 13.08 9.80 -16.52
N ALA A 247 12.56 8.92 -15.66
CA ALA A 247 11.43 9.24 -14.78
C ALA A 247 11.34 8.25 -13.62
N PHE A 248 10.65 8.66 -12.56
CA PHE A 248 10.18 7.75 -11.52
C PHE A 248 8.65 7.84 -11.38
N THR A 249 8.06 6.83 -10.77
CA THR A 249 6.62 6.72 -10.61
C THR A 249 6.21 6.74 -9.15
N PHE A 250 4.97 7.17 -8.91
CA PHE A 250 4.34 7.15 -7.60
C PHE A 250 2.85 6.78 -7.72
N GLU A 251 2.32 6.27 -6.66
CA GLU A 251 0.89 6.02 -6.49
C GLU A 251 0.31 7.05 -5.55
N PHE A 252 -0.85 7.59 -5.92
CA PHE A 252 -1.61 8.54 -5.14
C PHE A 252 -3.04 8.02 -4.98
N ASN A 253 -3.49 8.02 -3.73
CA ASN A 253 -4.86 7.71 -3.38
C ASN A 253 -5.48 8.95 -2.74
N ARG A 254 -6.53 9.47 -3.36
CA ARG A 254 -7.22 10.63 -2.84
C ARG A 254 -7.98 10.29 -1.56
N ARG A 255 -8.04 11.24 -0.64
CA ARG A 255 -8.90 11.14 0.55
C ARG A 255 -10.36 10.94 0.11
N GLY A 256 -11.02 9.93 0.68
CA GLY A 256 -12.35 9.46 0.25
C GLY A 256 -12.32 8.33 -0.77
N HIS A 257 -11.13 7.93 -1.26
CA HIS A 257 -10.94 6.78 -2.14
C HIS A 257 -11.74 6.83 -3.46
N GLN A 258 -12.02 8.05 -3.96
CA GLN A 258 -12.75 8.26 -5.21
C GLN A 258 -11.84 8.53 -6.40
N GLN A 259 -10.53 8.65 -6.16
CA GLN A 259 -9.53 8.80 -7.21
C GLN A 259 -8.24 8.08 -6.82
N TYR A 260 -7.72 7.29 -7.76
CA TYR A 260 -6.43 6.63 -7.67
C TYR A 260 -5.59 6.98 -8.89
N VAL A 261 -4.39 7.49 -8.66
CA VAL A 261 -3.50 7.96 -9.73
C VAL A 261 -2.18 7.22 -9.65
N VAL A 262 -1.72 6.71 -10.78
CA VAL A 262 -0.31 6.37 -10.98
C VAL A 262 0.33 7.54 -11.73
N GLY A 263 1.17 8.29 -11.05
CA GLY A 263 1.87 9.45 -11.60
C GLY A 263 3.30 9.09 -12.02
N GLU A 264 3.80 9.77 -13.04
CA GLU A 264 5.20 9.70 -13.49
C GLU A 264 5.81 11.09 -13.44
N VAL A 265 6.94 11.21 -12.77
CA VAL A 265 7.73 12.46 -12.67
C VAL A 265 8.91 12.38 -13.63
N ASN A 266 9.00 13.33 -14.54
CA ASN A 266 10.15 13.47 -15.46
C ASN A 266 11.39 13.89 -14.67
N ALA A 267 12.49 13.15 -14.84
CA ALA A 267 13.73 13.36 -14.11
C ALA A 267 14.49 14.64 -14.50
N ASN A 268 14.22 15.23 -15.67
CA ASN A 268 14.95 16.39 -16.17
C ASN A 268 14.31 17.70 -15.70
N ASP A 269 13.00 17.82 -15.83
CA ASP A 269 12.27 19.07 -15.61
C ASP A 269 11.28 19.02 -14.44
N GLY A 270 11.05 17.84 -13.84
CA GLY A 270 10.12 17.67 -12.74
C GLY A 270 8.65 17.70 -13.15
N SER A 271 8.33 17.73 -14.45
CA SER A 271 6.95 17.67 -14.91
C SER A 271 6.28 16.35 -14.49
N ILE A 272 5.02 16.43 -14.10
CA ILE A 272 4.24 15.28 -13.64
C ILE A 272 3.14 15.00 -14.65
N ARG A 273 3.01 13.73 -15.04
CA ARG A 273 1.89 13.25 -15.85
C ARG A 273 1.22 12.05 -15.21
N SER A 274 -0.07 11.90 -15.38
CA SER A 274 -0.79 10.69 -14.98
C SER A 274 -0.60 9.61 -16.04
N LEU A 275 -0.20 8.43 -15.59
CA LEU A 275 -0.20 7.21 -16.41
C LEU A 275 -1.55 6.51 -16.30
N VAL A 276 -2.12 6.52 -15.09
CA VAL A 276 -3.47 6.03 -14.79
C VAL A 276 -4.14 7.07 -13.91
N ASP A 277 -5.38 7.42 -14.21
CA ASP A 277 -6.26 8.25 -13.37
C ASP A 277 -7.62 7.55 -13.34
N GLU A 278 -7.80 6.72 -12.33
CA GLU A 278 -9.04 6.00 -12.09
C GLU A 278 -9.93 6.81 -11.15
N ARG A 279 -11.20 6.94 -11.51
CA ARG A 279 -12.19 7.69 -10.73
C ARG A 279 -13.46 6.88 -10.53
N SER A 280 -14.08 7.05 -9.37
CA SER A 280 -15.36 6.46 -9.02
C SER A 280 -16.22 7.49 -8.29
N GLU A 281 -17.53 7.46 -8.54
CA GLU A 281 -18.46 8.29 -7.79
C GLU A 281 -18.63 7.85 -6.35
N THR A 282 -18.28 6.59 -6.04
CA THR A 282 -18.44 5.99 -4.71
C THR A 282 -17.09 5.70 -4.06
N PHE A 283 -16.47 4.59 -4.43
CA PHE A 283 -15.27 4.06 -3.78
C PHE A 283 -14.49 3.17 -4.74
N ILE A 284 -13.17 3.32 -4.77
CA ILE A 284 -12.25 2.43 -5.48
C ILE A 284 -11.72 1.41 -4.48
N SER A 285 -11.96 0.12 -4.73
CA SER A 285 -11.40 -0.99 -3.95
C SER A 285 -10.12 -1.49 -4.64
N TYR A 286 -8.99 -1.47 -3.94
CA TYR A 286 -7.67 -1.89 -4.41
C TYR A 286 -6.94 -2.73 -3.36
#